data_42b624ca8ea41c3b736feb3b43169555
#
_entry.id   42b624ca8ea41c3b736feb3b43169555
#
_cell.length_a   1.000
_cell.length_b   1.000
_cell.length_c   1.000
_cell.angle_alpha   90.00
_cell.angle_beta   90.00
_cell.angle_gamma   90.00
#
_symmetry.space_group_name_H-M   'P 1'
#
loop_
_entity.id
_entity.type
_entity.pdbx_description
1 polymer ?
#
loop_
_entity_poly.entity_id
_entity_poly.type
_entity_poly.pdbx_seq_one_letter_code
_entity_poly.pdbx_strand_id
1 'polypeptide(L)'
;MITASNAEVGEVWWRLAYRRVRNIKLPWIPVFIMLLLLVCAGFSPLVAPHDPTAINILDSKLAPGENLNYPLGTDILGRDMLSRLIYGARTTVFISLVALGTGALAGTVIGLVAGFREGWFDAITMRAADAALGFPTILVAMVIVVIMGAGIESIILAVLLTVWARFARMIRGDVLSIKDMDYITAAKIAGVSMPMIIWRHIFPNTVNTLMIITSLQVGQVILLEASLSFLGLGLPVGEPAWGIMVSEGKAVILDVWWLSLFPGVAITVVVLAFNYFGDWMRDALDPKLRRL
;
A
#
# COMPACT_ATOMS: atom_id res chain seq x y z
N MET A 1 -2.91 -18.00 50.08
CA MET A 1 -3.68 -18.95 49.26
C MET A 1 -4.24 -18.20 48.08
N ILE A 2 -3.43 -17.91 47.04
CA ILE A 2 -3.81 -17.50 45.69
C ILE A 2 -2.61 -17.91 44.81
N THR A 3 -2.66 -19.11 44.32
CA THR A 3 -1.80 -19.57 43.18
C THR A 3 -2.70 -19.75 41.97
N ALA A 4 -3.07 -18.65 41.33
CA ALA A 4 -3.61 -18.73 39.97
C ALA A 4 -2.43 -18.95 39.02
N SER A 5 -2.41 -20.12 38.42
CA SER A 5 -1.37 -20.63 37.54
C SER A 5 -1.18 -19.69 36.34
N ASN A 6 0.06 -19.26 36.09
CA ASN A 6 0.48 -18.50 34.92
C ASN A 6 0.16 -19.18 33.55
N ALA A 7 -0.25 -20.44 33.57
CA ALA A 7 -0.70 -21.18 32.40
C ALA A 7 -2.10 -20.79 31.91
N GLU A 8 -3.00 -20.36 32.81
CA GLU A 8 -4.37 -19.96 32.42
C GLU A 8 -4.41 -18.58 31.75
N VAL A 9 -3.44 -17.70 32.05
CA VAL A 9 -3.39 -16.35 31.45
C VAL A 9 -2.99 -16.43 29.97
N GLY A 10 -2.13 -17.36 29.58
CA GLY A 10 -1.69 -17.53 28.19
C GLY A 10 -2.77 -18.13 27.25
N GLU A 11 -3.57 -19.09 27.76
CA GLU A 11 -4.65 -19.68 26.96
C GLU A 11 -5.83 -18.76 26.71
N VAL A 12 -6.08 -17.81 27.61
CA VAL A 12 -7.20 -16.88 27.50
C VAL A 12 -6.98 -15.86 26.35
N TRP A 13 -5.74 -15.43 26.11
CA TRP A 13 -5.44 -14.37 25.14
C TRP A 13 -5.71 -14.78 23.69
N TRP A 14 -5.25 -15.92 23.23
CA TRP A 14 -5.49 -16.35 21.85
C TRP A 14 -6.93 -16.84 21.63
N ARG A 15 -7.60 -17.42 22.65
CA ARG A 15 -9.03 -17.76 22.58
C ARG A 15 -9.92 -16.50 22.54
N LEU A 16 -9.55 -15.44 23.27
CA LEU A 16 -10.21 -14.15 23.18
C LEU A 16 -9.96 -13.48 21.83
N ALA A 17 -8.74 -13.56 21.30
CA ALA A 17 -8.40 -13.09 19.96
C ALA A 17 -9.20 -13.86 18.87
N TYR A 18 -9.27 -15.19 18.96
CA TYR A 18 -10.03 -16.02 18.04
C TYR A 18 -11.55 -15.77 18.09
N ARG A 19 -12.14 -15.63 19.29
CA ARG A 19 -13.55 -15.24 19.45
C ARG A 19 -13.84 -13.85 18.91
N ARG A 20 -12.89 -12.91 19.02
CA ARG A 20 -13.00 -11.56 18.48
C ARG A 20 -12.96 -11.53 16.96
N VAL A 21 -11.99 -12.21 16.34
CA VAL A 21 -11.90 -12.34 14.89
C VAL A 21 -13.17 -12.98 14.32
N ARG A 22 -13.77 -13.94 15.04
CA ARG A 22 -15.02 -14.61 14.62
C ARG A 22 -16.25 -13.71 14.71
N ASN A 23 -16.28 -12.74 15.64
CA ASN A 23 -17.42 -11.83 15.82
C ASN A 23 -17.31 -10.56 14.96
N ILE A 24 -16.11 -10.22 14.46
CA ILE A 24 -15.91 -9.14 13.52
C ILE A 24 -16.23 -9.68 12.14
N LYS A 25 -17.32 -9.23 11.55
CA LYS A 25 -17.70 -9.63 10.18
C LYS A 25 -16.58 -9.20 9.23
N LEU A 26 -15.79 -10.18 8.76
CA LEU A 26 -14.73 -9.94 7.77
C LEU A 26 -15.35 -9.32 6.52
N PRO A 27 -14.78 -8.26 5.95
CA PRO A 27 -15.28 -7.67 4.72
C PRO A 27 -14.89 -8.55 3.52
N TRP A 28 -15.69 -9.57 3.25
CA TRP A 28 -15.40 -10.60 2.26
C TRP A 28 -15.13 -10.06 0.86
N ILE A 29 -15.86 -9.01 0.45
CA ILE A 29 -15.69 -8.42 -0.89
C ILE A 29 -14.30 -7.78 -1.04
N PRO A 30 -13.83 -6.87 -0.18
CA PRO A 30 -12.47 -6.35 -0.22
C PRO A 30 -11.41 -7.44 -0.16
N VAL A 31 -11.56 -8.42 0.74
CA VAL A 31 -10.60 -9.53 0.88
C VAL A 31 -10.55 -10.37 -0.40
N PHE A 32 -11.68 -10.66 -1.02
CA PHE A 32 -11.73 -11.38 -2.30
C PHE A 32 -11.02 -10.60 -3.42
N ILE A 33 -11.26 -9.29 -3.53
CA ILE A 33 -10.61 -8.44 -4.53
C ILE A 33 -9.09 -8.40 -4.31
N MET A 34 -8.63 -8.27 -3.05
CA MET A 34 -7.21 -8.29 -2.72
C MET A 34 -6.56 -9.64 -3.04
N LEU A 35 -7.24 -10.76 -2.74
CA LEU A 35 -6.77 -12.10 -3.09
C LEU A 35 -6.69 -12.29 -4.62
N LEU A 36 -7.72 -11.84 -5.34
CA LEU A 36 -7.72 -11.87 -6.80
C LEU A 36 -6.54 -11.07 -7.38
N LEU A 37 -6.31 -9.85 -6.85
CA LEU A 37 -5.16 -9.03 -7.23
C LEU A 37 -3.83 -9.77 -6.99
N LEU A 38 -3.66 -10.41 -5.83
CA LEU A 38 -2.44 -11.15 -5.48
C LEU A 38 -2.25 -12.39 -6.36
N VAL A 39 -3.33 -13.10 -6.71
CA VAL A 39 -3.29 -14.23 -7.64
C VAL A 39 -2.90 -13.75 -9.03
N CYS A 40 -3.52 -12.69 -9.55
CA CYS A 40 -3.14 -12.09 -10.83
C CYS A 40 -1.68 -11.62 -10.83
N ALA A 41 -1.22 -10.99 -9.75
CA ALA A 41 0.15 -10.51 -9.65
C ALA A 41 1.19 -11.64 -9.55
N GLY A 42 0.92 -12.66 -8.73
CA GLY A 42 1.87 -13.75 -8.48
C GLY A 42 1.90 -14.81 -9.59
N PHE A 43 0.76 -15.06 -10.21
CA PHE A 43 0.58 -16.11 -11.22
C PHE A 43 0.23 -15.56 -12.60
N SER A 44 0.57 -14.29 -12.90
CA SER A 44 0.28 -13.67 -14.21
C SER A 44 0.67 -14.53 -15.42
N PRO A 45 1.84 -15.21 -15.49
CA PRO A 45 2.20 -16.02 -16.63
C PRO A 45 1.32 -17.29 -16.81
N LEU A 46 0.65 -17.73 -15.76
CA LEU A 46 -0.22 -18.91 -15.77
C LEU A 46 -1.69 -18.56 -16.00
N VAL A 47 -2.09 -17.35 -15.59
CA VAL A 47 -3.49 -16.89 -15.63
C VAL A 47 -3.79 -16.12 -16.91
N ALA A 48 -2.80 -15.41 -17.44
CA ALA A 48 -2.95 -14.65 -18.69
C ALA A 48 -3.07 -15.59 -19.90
N PRO A 49 -4.12 -15.40 -20.74
CA PRO A 49 -4.30 -16.26 -21.91
C PRO A 49 -3.23 -16.04 -22.99
N HIS A 50 -2.68 -14.83 -23.10
CA HIS A 50 -1.70 -14.47 -24.12
C HIS A 50 -0.51 -13.71 -23.53
N ASP A 51 0.56 -13.55 -24.33
CA ASP A 51 1.64 -12.62 -23.99
C ASP A 51 1.10 -11.17 -24.06
N PRO A 52 1.21 -10.39 -22.96
CA PRO A 52 0.67 -9.02 -22.89
C PRO A 52 1.36 -8.04 -23.85
N THR A 53 2.51 -8.41 -24.40
CA THR A 53 3.32 -7.60 -25.31
C THR A 53 3.23 -8.03 -26.77
N ALA A 54 2.62 -9.21 -27.05
CA ALA A 54 2.48 -9.73 -28.39
C ALA A 54 1.59 -8.84 -29.28
N ILE A 55 2.18 -8.25 -30.32
CA ILE A 55 1.50 -7.37 -31.27
C ILE A 55 0.88 -8.20 -32.37
N ASN A 56 -0.42 -7.99 -32.63
CA ASN A 56 -1.13 -8.57 -33.78
C ASN A 56 -2.02 -7.51 -34.44
N ILE A 57 -1.47 -6.82 -35.45
CA ILE A 57 -2.15 -5.71 -36.11
C ILE A 57 -3.44 -6.15 -36.83
N LEU A 58 -3.55 -7.43 -37.23
CA LEU A 58 -4.76 -7.95 -37.87
C LEU A 58 -5.96 -7.98 -36.86
N ASP A 59 -5.71 -8.16 -35.57
CA ASP A 59 -6.69 -8.18 -34.52
C ASP A 59 -6.73 -6.83 -33.76
N SER A 60 -6.29 -5.74 -34.39
CA SER A 60 -6.30 -4.40 -33.77
C SER A 60 -7.71 -3.91 -33.52
N LYS A 61 -7.95 -3.37 -32.31
CA LYS A 61 -9.20 -2.73 -31.88
C LYS A 61 -10.44 -3.64 -31.89
N LEU A 62 -10.25 -4.94 -31.71
CA LEU A 62 -11.40 -5.85 -31.52
C LEU A 62 -12.19 -5.44 -30.28
N ALA A 63 -13.51 -5.36 -30.41
CA ALA A 63 -14.39 -5.03 -29.28
C ALA A 63 -14.50 -6.20 -28.29
N PRO A 64 -14.81 -5.91 -27.02
CA PRO A 64 -15.07 -6.95 -26.02
C PRO A 64 -16.18 -7.90 -26.51
N GLY A 65 -15.90 -9.22 -26.48
CA GLY A 65 -16.83 -10.27 -26.93
C GLY A 65 -16.91 -10.51 -28.43
N GLU A 66 -16.22 -9.73 -29.26
CA GLU A 66 -16.20 -9.91 -30.73
C GLU A 66 -15.43 -11.18 -31.12
N ASN A 67 -14.36 -11.50 -30.40
CA ASN A 67 -13.57 -12.71 -30.61
C ASN A 67 -13.37 -13.43 -29.26
N LEU A 68 -13.73 -14.72 -29.20
CA LEU A 68 -13.62 -15.55 -27.99
C LEU A 68 -12.17 -15.68 -27.49
N ASN A 69 -11.17 -15.53 -28.37
CA ASN A 69 -9.77 -15.56 -27.98
C ASN A 69 -9.38 -14.29 -27.21
N TYR A 70 -10.10 -13.18 -27.36
CA TYR A 70 -9.86 -11.90 -26.70
C TYR A 70 -11.12 -11.44 -25.97
N PRO A 71 -11.43 -12.01 -24.78
CA PRO A 71 -12.71 -11.75 -24.08
C PRO A 71 -12.96 -10.29 -23.77
N LEU A 72 -11.90 -9.52 -23.44
CA LEU A 72 -11.97 -8.09 -23.16
C LEU A 72 -11.55 -7.23 -24.36
N GLY A 73 -11.43 -7.84 -25.54
CA GLY A 73 -11.00 -7.18 -26.74
C GLY A 73 -9.47 -6.95 -26.82
N THR A 74 -9.06 -6.16 -27.77
CA THR A 74 -7.66 -5.82 -28.02
C THR A 74 -7.42 -4.31 -28.03
N ASP A 75 -6.18 -3.92 -27.90
CA ASP A 75 -5.77 -2.53 -28.02
C ASP A 75 -5.50 -2.08 -29.46
N ILE A 76 -4.93 -0.88 -29.62
CA ILE A 76 -4.60 -0.30 -30.94
C ILE A 76 -3.51 -1.07 -31.69
N LEU A 77 -2.72 -1.90 -31.00
CA LEU A 77 -1.68 -2.76 -31.58
C LEU A 77 -2.10 -4.23 -31.67
N GLY A 78 -3.37 -4.54 -31.31
CA GLY A 78 -3.89 -5.90 -31.28
C GLY A 78 -3.39 -6.74 -30.11
N ARG A 79 -2.89 -6.11 -29.02
CA ARG A 79 -2.48 -6.80 -27.79
C ARG A 79 -3.70 -7.14 -26.96
N ASP A 80 -3.70 -8.31 -26.31
CA ASP A 80 -4.83 -8.79 -25.49
C ASP A 80 -5.03 -7.95 -24.22
N MET A 81 -6.22 -7.34 -24.11
CA MET A 81 -6.58 -6.49 -22.97
C MET A 81 -6.64 -7.24 -21.66
N LEU A 82 -7.12 -8.49 -21.64
CA LEU A 82 -7.20 -9.30 -20.43
C LEU A 82 -5.81 -9.63 -19.90
N SER A 83 -4.91 -10.10 -20.76
CA SER A 83 -3.54 -10.39 -20.39
C SER A 83 -2.80 -9.16 -19.88
N ARG A 84 -2.97 -8.02 -20.55
CA ARG A 84 -2.40 -6.73 -20.10
C ARG A 84 -2.94 -6.30 -18.74
N LEU A 85 -4.23 -6.51 -18.47
CA LEU A 85 -4.84 -6.20 -17.19
C LEU A 85 -4.28 -7.06 -16.06
N ILE A 86 -4.08 -8.36 -16.31
CA ILE A 86 -3.50 -9.31 -15.36
C ILE A 86 -2.02 -8.97 -15.07
N TYR A 87 -1.23 -8.70 -16.08
CA TYR A 87 0.17 -8.29 -15.88
C TYR A 87 0.30 -6.90 -15.26
N GLY A 88 -0.64 -5.99 -15.54
CA GLY A 88 -0.73 -4.70 -14.88
C GLY A 88 -0.93 -4.83 -13.36
N ALA A 89 -1.68 -5.83 -12.91
CA ALA A 89 -1.79 -6.16 -11.50
C ALA A 89 -0.43 -6.48 -10.86
N ARG A 90 0.41 -7.26 -11.56
CA ARG A 90 1.77 -7.60 -11.11
C ARG A 90 2.64 -6.36 -10.92
N THR A 91 2.64 -5.47 -11.91
CA THR A 91 3.40 -4.22 -11.88
C THR A 91 2.94 -3.33 -10.73
N THR A 92 1.63 -3.13 -10.59
CA THR A 92 1.04 -2.32 -9.52
C THR A 92 1.36 -2.88 -8.13
N VAL A 93 1.23 -4.20 -7.92
CA VAL A 93 1.56 -4.83 -6.62
C VAL A 93 3.04 -4.70 -6.31
N PHE A 94 3.92 -4.95 -7.29
CA PHE A 94 5.36 -4.87 -7.09
C PHE A 94 5.79 -3.46 -6.68
N ILE A 95 5.38 -2.44 -7.44
CA ILE A 95 5.72 -1.05 -7.15
C ILE A 95 5.17 -0.64 -5.78
N SER A 96 3.88 -0.95 -5.52
CA SER A 96 3.26 -0.59 -4.25
C SER A 96 3.95 -1.26 -3.06
N LEU A 97 4.30 -2.55 -3.16
CA LEU A 97 4.94 -3.29 -2.08
C LEU A 97 6.34 -2.73 -1.77
N VAL A 98 7.16 -2.51 -2.81
CA VAL A 98 8.53 -2.03 -2.64
C VAL A 98 8.55 -0.58 -2.17
N ALA A 99 7.79 0.29 -2.83
CA ALA A 99 7.78 1.71 -2.55
C ALA A 99 7.16 2.03 -1.17
N LEU A 100 6.00 1.41 -0.87
CA LEU A 100 5.36 1.58 0.43
C LEU A 100 6.18 0.89 1.54
N GLY A 101 6.71 -0.30 1.28
CA GLY A 101 7.52 -1.03 2.27
C GLY A 101 8.75 -0.26 2.69
N THR A 102 9.50 0.29 1.73
CA THR A 102 10.69 1.12 2.02
C THR A 102 10.33 2.42 2.73
N GLY A 103 9.26 3.11 2.29
CA GLY A 103 8.78 4.34 2.93
C GLY A 103 8.24 4.11 4.34
N ALA A 104 7.48 3.03 4.55
CA ALA A 104 6.97 2.64 5.86
C ALA A 104 8.11 2.27 6.82
N LEU A 105 9.10 1.49 6.36
CA LEU A 105 10.26 1.12 7.16
C LEU A 105 11.07 2.36 7.58
N ALA A 106 11.44 3.20 6.63
CA ALA A 106 12.19 4.43 6.91
C ALA A 106 11.43 5.35 7.87
N GLY A 107 10.15 5.62 7.60
CA GLY A 107 9.32 6.48 8.45
C GLY A 107 9.10 5.89 9.84
N THR A 108 8.91 4.57 9.96
CA THR A 108 8.76 3.90 11.26
C THR A 108 10.02 4.03 12.10
N VAL A 109 11.19 3.74 11.54
CA VAL A 109 12.47 3.86 12.25
C VAL A 109 12.70 5.31 12.70
N ILE A 110 12.49 6.28 11.81
CA ILE A 110 12.63 7.69 12.14
C ILE A 110 11.63 8.09 13.25
N GLY A 111 10.37 7.70 13.15
CA GLY A 111 9.33 8.00 14.13
C GLY A 111 9.60 7.40 15.51
N LEU A 112 10.08 6.15 15.56
CA LEU A 112 10.48 5.47 16.80
C LEU A 112 11.61 6.21 17.50
N VAL A 113 12.67 6.55 16.75
CA VAL A 113 13.85 7.22 17.31
C VAL A 113 13.52 8.66 17.71
N ALA A 114 12.83 9.42 16.85
CA ALA A 114 12.45 10.80 17.11
C ALA A 114 11.54 10.91 18.34
N GLY A 115 10.49 10.08 18.44
CA GLY A 115 9.57 10.10 19.56
C GLY A 115 10.21 9.70 20.90
N PHE A 116 11.17 8.75 20.89
CA PHE A 116 11.82 8.31 22.11
C PHE A 116 12.93 9.25 22.57
N ARG A 117 13.78 9.73 21.62
CA ARG A 117 14.98 10.51 21.94
C ARG A 117 14.69 11.98 22.20
N GLU A 118 13.62 12.51 21.57
CA GLU A 118 13.28 13.94 21.60
C GLU A 118 14.44 14.89 21.23
N GLY A 119 14.34 16.15 21.62
CA GLY A 119 15.39 17.14 21.42
C GLY A 119 15.56 17.57 19.96
N TRP A 120 16.78 17.91 19.58
CA TRP A 120 17.09 18.47 18.26
C TRP A 120 16.84 17.49 17.10
N PHE A 121 17.07 16.18 17.33
CA PHE A 121 16.82 15.16 16.30
C PHE A 121 15.33 15.08 15.94
N ASP A 122 14.47 15.06 16.95
CA ASP A 122 13.03 15.11 16.77
C ASP A 122 12.59 16.40 16.07
N ALA A 123 13.12 17.56 16.51
CA ALA A 123 12.78 18.84 15.91
C ALA A 123 13.14 18.92 14.42
N ILE A 124 14.34 18.46 14.02
CA ILE A 124 14.77 18.47 12.62
C ILE A 124 13.96 17.48 11.78
N THR A 125 13.82 16.25 12.24
CA THR A 125 13.09 15.22 11.48
C THR A 125 11.63 15.56 11.30
N MET A 126 10.98 16.13 12.32
CA MET A 126 9.58 16.56 12.20
C MET A 126 9.43 17.78 11.31
N ARG A 127 10.38 18.73 11.31
CA ARG A 127 10.40 19.85 10.34
C ARG A 127 10.55 19.35 8.91
N ALA A 128 11.42 18.36 8.67
CA ALA A 128 11.55 17.74 7.36
C ALA A 128 10.26 17.01 6.95
N ALA A 129 9.62 16.32 7.89
CA ALA A 129 8.32 15.68 7.66
C ALA A 129 7.22 16.70 7.37
N ASP A 130 7.19 17.83 8.09
CA ASP A 130 6.25 18.93 7.86
C ASP A 130 6.45 19.53 6.46
N ALA A 131 7.68 19.74 6.05
CA ALA A 131 8.02 20.22 4.71
C ALA A 131 7.56 19.21 3.64
N ALA A 132 7.86 17.91 3.81
CA ALA A 132 7.46 16.87 2.87
C ALA A 132 5.93 16.76 2.73
N LEU A 133 5.19 16.94 3.82
CA LEU A 133 3.71 16.89 3.82
C LEU A 133 3.05 18.21 3.40
N GLY A 134 3.79 19.31 3.40
CA GLY A 134 3.31 20.63 2.97
C GLY A 134 3.16 20.77 1.46
N PHE A 135 3.83 19.93 0.68
CA PHE A 135 3.72 19.94 -0.78
C PHE A 135 2.72 18.89 -1.29
N PRO A 136 1.97 19.19 -2.36
CA PRO A 136 1.17 18.18 -3.03
C PRO A 136 2.03 16.99 -3.50
N THR A 137 1.71 15.80 -3.00
CA THR A 137 2.50 14.58 -3.23
C THR A 137 2.80 14.32 -4.70
N ILE A 138 1.81 14.58 -5.58
CA ILE A 138 1.97 14.37 -7.02
C ILE A 138 3.00 15.31 -7.63
N LEU A 139 3.05 16.57 -7.19
CA LEU A 139 4.04 17.54 -7.71
C LEU A 139 5.46 17.16 -7.32
N VAL A 140 5.67 16.71 -6.07
CA VAL A 140 6.97 16.22 -5.63
C VAL A 140 7.39 15.00 -6.45
N ALA A 141 6.46 14.06 -6.65
CA ALA A 141 6.71 12.86 -7.45
C ALA A 141 7.05 13.21 -8.91
N MET A 142 6.34 14.14 -9.53
CA MET A 142 6.62 14.60 -10.90
C MET A 142 8.02 15.21 -11.01
N VAL A 143 8.43 16.05 -10.06
CA VAL A 143 9.77 16.66 -10.05
C VAL A 143 10.86 15.58 -9.99
N ILE A 144 10.68 14.57 -9.13
CA ILE A 144 11.64 13.46 -8.99
C ILE A 144 11.77 12.69 -10.30
N VAL A 145 10.63 12.33 -10.91
CA VAL A 145 10.63 11.60 -12.18
C VAL A 145 11.21 12.42 -13.33
N VAL A 146 10.97 13.72 -13.37
CA VAL A 146 11.58 14.62 -14.38
C VAL A 146 13.09 14.67 -14.24
N ILE A 147 13.61 14.68 -13.02
CA ILE A 147 15.06 14.75 -12.76
C ILE A 147 15.74 13.39 -13.04
N MET A 148 15.13 12.29 -12.63
CA MET A 148 15.71 10.94 -12.71
C MET A 148 15.39 10.21 -14.01
N GLY A 149 14.37 10.65 -14.74
CA GLY A 149 13.79 9.95 -15.87
C GLY A 149 12.64 9.03 -15.48
N ALA A 150 11.83 8.65 -16.47
CA ALA A 150 10.71 7.70 -16.29
C ALA A 150 11.24 6.28 -15.99
N GLY A 151 10.65 5.60 -15.01
CA GLY A 151 11.03 4.25 -14.64
C GLY A 151 10.57 3.83 -13.25
N ILE A 152 10.70 2.54 -12.95
CA ILE A 152 10.29 1.96 -11.66
C ILE A 152 11.06 2.60 -10.50
N GLU A 153 12.36 2.83 -10.66
CA GLU A 153 13.22 3.38 -9.61
C GLU A 153 12.80 4.79 -9.22
N SER A 154 12.46 5.61 -10.21
CA SER A 154 12.00 6.98 -10.00
C SER A 154 10.67 7.02 -9.27
N ILE A 155 9.74 6.11 -9.59
CA ILE A 155 8.45 5.99 -8.92
C ILE A 155 8.66 5.53 -7.46
N ILE A 156 9.50 4.52 -7.24
CA ILE A 156 9.81 4.03 -5.88
C ILE A 156 10.41 5.15 -5.02
N LEU A 157 11.37 5.90 -5.56
CA LEU A 157 11.96 7.02 -4.84
C LEU A 157 10.95 8.14 -4.56
N ALA A 158 10.11 8.46 -5.54
CA ALA A 158 9.06 9.46 -5.38
C ALA A 158 8.08 9.09 -4.25
N VAL A 159 7.63 7.83 -4.23
CA VAL A 159 6.76 7.30 -3.17
C VAL A 159 7.49 7.30 -1.82
N LEU A 160 8.73 6.80 -1.78
CA LEU A 160 9.55 6.80 -0.56
C LEU A 160 9.62 8.20 0.07
N LEU A 161 10.00 9.21 -0.73
CA LEU A 161 10.21 10.59 -0.26
C LEU A 161 8.91 11.31 0.16
N THR A 162 7.76 10.80 -0.23
CA THR A 162 6.47 11.38 0.13
C THR A 162 5.75 10.61 1.25
N VAL A 163 5.97 9.30 1.34
CA VAL A 163 5.25 8.42 2.27
C VAL A 163 5.90 8.36 3.65
N TRP A 164 7.25 8.35 3.74
CA TRP A 164 7.97 8.22 5.01
C TRP A 164 7.51 9.20 6.09
N ALA A 165 7.19 10.43 5.70
CA ALA A 165 6.83 11.50 6.63
C ALA A 165 5.52 11.21 7.37
N ARG A 166 4.54 10.58 6.70
CA ARG A 166 3.28 10.15 7.32
C ARG A 166 3.51 9.08 8.38
N PHE A 167 4.32 8.06 8.04
CA PHE A 167 4.69 7.00 8.99
C PHE A 167 5.48 7.56 10.16
N ALA A 168 6.49 8.40 9.91
CA ALA A 168 7.30 9.00 10.96
C ALA A 168 6.44 9.80 11.95
N ARG A 169 5.51 10.62 11.45
CA ARG A 169 4.64 11.45 12.29
C ARG A 169 3.69 10.61 13.15
N MET A 170 3.04 9.60 12.56
CA MET A 170 2.07 8.77 13.27
C MET A 170 2.75 7.90 14.33
N ILE A 171 3.85 7.22 13.96
CA ILE A 171 4.60 6.38 14.89
C ILE A 171 5.23 7.21 16.02
N ARG A 172 5.74 8.42 15.72
CA ARG A 172 6.19 9.34 16.76
C ARG A 172 5.07 9.67 17.75
N GLY A 173 3.85 9.93 17.26
CA GLY A 173 2.69 10.19 18.11
C GLY A 173 2.41 9.04 19.09
N ASP A 174 2.46 7.80 18.60
CA ASP A 174 2.31 6.61 19.45
C ASP A 174 3.44 6.50 20.48
N VAL A 175 4.69 6.70 20.05
CA VAL A 175 5.85 6.64 20.95
C VAL A 175 5.71 7.64 22.08
N LEU A 176 5.29 8.89 21.80
CA LEU A 176 5.07 9.91 22.82
C LEU A 176 4.00 9.51 23.85
N SER A 177 2.98 8.76 23.42
CA SER A 177 1.94 8.28 24.34
C SER A 177 2.37 7.09 25.20
N ILE A 178 3.36 6.30 24.72
CA ILE A 178 3.78 5.04 25.35
C ILE A 178 5.02 5.24 26.24
N LYS A 179 5.95 6.11 25.86
CA LYS A 179 7.28 6.25 26.49
C LYS A 179 7.27 6.64 27.96
N ASP A 180 6.17 7.26 28.44
CA ASP A 180 6.01 7.74 29.79
C ASP A 180 5.17 6.78 30.66
N MET A 181 4.80 5.61 30.15
CA MET A 181 4.12 4.58 30.92
C MET A 181 5.05 3.95 31.98
N ASP A 182 4.47 3.56 33.11
CA ASP A 182 5.21 3.07 34.29
C ASP A 182 6.18 1.93 33.97
N TYR A 183 5.79 0.99 33.13
CA TYR A 183 6.65 -0.14 32.75
C TYR A 183 7.86 0.27 31.90
N ILE A 184 7.74 1.34 31.09
CA ILE A 184 8.88 1.90 30.36
C ILE A 184 9.82 2.62 31.32
N THR A 185 9.25 3.38 32.26
CA THR A 185 10.03 4.06 33.31
C THR A 185 10.78 3.05 34.18
N ALA A 186 10.14 1.95 34.56
CA ALA A 186 10.79 0.86 35.29
C ALA A 186 11.94 0.22 34.49
N ALA A 187 11.76 0.01 33.17
CA ALA A 187 12.81 -0.50 32.30
C ALA A 187 14.02 0.46 32.20
N LYS A 188 13.75 1.79 32.13
CA LYS A 188 14.81 2.82 32.15
C LYS A 188 15.59 2.80 33.47
N ILE A 189 14.91 2.70 34.61
CA ILE A 189 15.54 2.62 35.94
C ILE A 189 16.36 1.32 36.08
N ALA A 190 15.89 0.22 35.52
CA ALA A 190 16.61 -1.05 35.47
C ALA A 190 17.85 -1.06 34.56
N GLY A 191 18.14 0.08 33.88
CA GLY A 191 19.32 0.22 33.01
C GLY A 191 19.19 -0.47 31.65
N VAL A 192 17.96 -0.78 31.21
CA VAL A 192 17.74 -1.37 29.88
C VAL A 192 18.10 -0.34 28.81
N SER A 193 18.89 -0.74 27.80
CA SER A 193 19.33 0.15 26.73
C SER A 193 18.17 0.63 25.84
N MET A 194 18.31 1.87 25.31
CA MET A 194 17.31 2.48 24.43
C MET A 194 16.87 1.58 23.26
N PRO A 195 17.76 0.95 22.47
CA PRO A 195 17.32 0.08 21.38
C PRO A 195 16.47 -1.11 21.86
N MET A 196 16.80 -1.67 23.03
CA MET A 196 16.06 -2.78 23.63
C MET A 196 14.66 -2.33 24.08
N ILE A 197 14.55 -1.14 24.69
CA ILE A 197 13.26 -0.56 25.10
C ILE A 197 12.39 -0.32 23.85
N ILE A 198 12.95 0.29 22.79
CA ILE A 198 12.23 0.55 21.55
C ILE A 198 11.74 -0.78 20.95
N TRP A 199 12.62 -1.77 20.77
CA TRP A 199 12.29 -3.01 20.09
C TRP A 199 11.34 -3.91 20.89
N ARG A 200 11.53 -4.03 22.20
CA ARG A 200 10.80 -4.99 23.03
C ARG A 200 9.51 -4.42 23.62
N HIS A 201 9.45 -3.10 23.85
CA HIS A 201 8.35 -2.50 24.56
C HIS A 201 7.56 -1.49 23.70
N ILE A 202 8.20 -0.66 22.90
CA ILE A 202 7.54 0.40 22.13
C ILE A 202 7.03 -0.13 20.79
N PHE A 203 7.91 -0.68 19.95
CA PHE A 203 7.56 -1.15 18.61
C PHE A 203 6.37 -2.12 18.58
N PRO A 204 6.27 -3.14 19.46
CA PRO A 204 5.11 -4.04 19.46
C PRO A 204 3.77 -3.31 19.71
N ASN A 205 3.80 -2.22 20.46
CA ASN A 205 2.60 -1.41 20.73
C ASN A 205 2.25 -0.46 19.58
N THR A 206 3.17 -0.17 18.67
CA THR A 206 2.93 0.66 17.47
C THR A 206 2.50 -0.16 16.26
N VAL A 207 2.58 -1.50 16.30
CA VAL A 207 2.27 -2.39 15.17
C VAL A 207 0.82 -2.20 14.69
N ASN A 208 -0.14 -2.03 15.59
CA ASN A 208 -1.53 -1.81 15.20
C ASN A 208 -1.68 -0.56 14.33
N THR A 209 -1.10 0.56 14.77
CA THR A 209 -1.09 1.82 14.01
C THR A 209 -0.37 1.63 12.67
N LEU A 210 0.77 0.93 12.67
CA LEU A 210 1.52 0.64 11.45
C LEU A 210 0.69 -0.15 10.44
N MET A 211 -0.03 -1.18 10.87
CA MET A 211 -0.90 -1.98 10.01
C MET A 211 -2.04 -1.14 9.41
N ILE A 212 -2.70 -0.32 10.22
CA ILE A 212 -3.79 0.57 9.78
C ILE A 212 -3.28 1.57 8.74
N ILE A 213 -2.17 2.27 9.03
CA ILE A 213 -1.63 3.27 8.10
C ILE A 213 -1.20 2.59 6.80
N THR A 214 -0.52 1.45 6.89
CA THR A 214 -0.05 0.72 5.71
C THR A 214 -1.21 0.36 4.79
N SER A 215 -2.30 -0.19 5.33
CA SER A 215 -3.46 -0.58 4.52
C SER A 215 -4.11 0.61 3.80
N LEU A 216 -4.24 1.75 4.47
CA LEU A 216 -4.78 2.98 3.86
C LEU A 216 -3.83 3.59 2.83
N GLN A 217 -2.51 3.46 3.04
CA GLN A 217 -1.50 4.03 2.14
C GLN A 217 -1.33 3.22 0.84
N VAL A 218 -1.66 1.92 0.80
CA VAL A 218 -1.61 1.12 -0.44
C VAL A 218 -2.46 1.76 -1.53
N GLY A 219 -3.70 2.13 -1.23
CA GLY A 219 -4.60 2.77 -2.21
C GLY A 219 -4.04 4.10 -2.72
N GLN A 220 -3.43 4.90 -1.84
CA GLN A 220 -2.81 6.18 -2.22
C GLN A 220 -1.59 5.98 -3.13
N VAL A 221 -0.77 4.97 -2.87
CA VAL A 221 0.41 4.64 -3.69
C VAL A 221 -0.01 4.14 -5.07
N ILE A 222 -1.04 3.29 -5.15
CA ILE A 222 -1.59 2.82 -6.43
C ILE A 222 -2.12 4.00 -7.26
N LEU A 223 -2.85 4.92 -6.64
CA LEU A 223 -3.35 6.12 -7.33
C LEU A 223 -2.22 7.03 -7.78
N LEU A 224 -1.18 7.20 -6.97
CA LEU A 224 -0.02 8.03 -7.32
C LEU A 224 0.74 7.43 -8.51
N GLU A 225 1.02 6.12 -8.47
CA GLU A 225 1.67 5.40 -9.59
C GLU A 225 0.84 5.52 -10.87
N ALA A 226 -0.47 5.20 -10.80
CA ALA A 226 -1.36 5.28 -11.94
C ALA A 226 -1.46 6.71 -12.52
N SER A 227 -1.45 7.73 -11.66
CA SER A 227 -1.48 9.13 -12.08
C SER A 227 -0.19 9.55 -12.78
N LEU A 228 0.99 9.15 -12.27
CA LEU A 228 2.27 9.40 -12.92
C LEU A 228 2.36 8.69 -14.27
N SER A 229 1.95 7.42 -14.32
CA SER A 229 1.91 6.63 -15.56
C SER A 229 0.94 7.21 -16.59
N PHE A 230 -0.25 7.69 -16.15
CA PHE A 230 -1.22 8.38 -17.00
C PHE A 230 -0.66 9.69 -17.59
N LEU A 231 0.16 10.41 -16.84
CA LEU A 231 0.83 11.65 -17.30
C LEU A 231 2.06 11.39 -18.17
N GLY A 232 2.40 10.12 -18.46
CA GLY A 232 3.58 9.76 -19.23
C GLY A 232 4.90 9.84 -18.45
N LEU A 233 4.82 10.00 -17.14
CA LEU A 233 5.97 10.07 -16.22
C LEU A 233 6.18 8.75 -15.45
N GLY A 234 5.45 7.71 -15.79
CA GLY A 234 5.52 6.40 -15.14
C GLY A 234 6.55 5.47 -15.78
N LEU A 235 6.08 4.27 -16.08
CA LEU A 235 6.86 3.25 -16.77
C LEU A 235 6.99 3.57 -18.27
N PRO A 236 7.95 2.93 -18.98
CA PRO A 236 8.06 3.04 -20.43
C PRO A 236 6.76 2.62 -21.13
N VAL A 237 6.47 3.29 -22.25
CA VAL A 237 5.30 2.97 -23.08
C VAL A 237 5.39 1.51 -23.59
N GLY A 238 4.29 0.77 -23.48
CA GLY A 238 4.23 -0.63 -23.89
C GLY A 238 4.27 -1.63 -22.73
N GLU A 239 4.83 -1.23 -21.59
CA GLU A 239 4.76 -2.05 -20.38
C GLU A 239 3.30 -2.21 -19.89
N PRO A 240 2.92 -3.42 -19.43
CA PRO A 240 1.58 -3.64 -18.92
C PRO A 240 1.44 -3.02 -17.51
N ALA A 241 0.98 -1.77 -17.47
CA ALA A 241 0.64 -1.04 -16.24
C ALA A 241 -0.70 -0.34 -16.41
N TRP A 242 -1.55 -0.39 -15.41
CA TRP A 242 -2.93 0.13 -15.52
C TRP A 242 -2.97 1.62 -15.86
N GLY A 243 -2.10 2.44 -15.26
CA GLY A 243 -2.03 3.87 -15.55
C GLY A 243 -1.64 4.17 -17.00
N ILE A 244 -0.69 3.41 -17.58
CA ILE A 244 -0.30 3.51 -18.99
C ILE A 244 -1.46 3.10 -19.88
N MET A 245 -2.14 1.99 -19.59
CA MET A 245 -3.27 1.51 -20.38
C MET A 245 -4.40 2.57 -20.43
N VAL A 246 -4.71 3.24 -19.31
CA VAL A 246 -5.65 4.36 -19.30
C VAL A 246 -5.17 5.50 -20.20
N SER A 247 -3.88 5.83 -20.16
CA SER A 247 -3.28 6.89 -20.98
C SER A 247 -3.31 6.57 -22.48
N GLU A 248 -2.97 5.32 -22.86
CA GLU A 248 -3.04 4.84 -24.24
C GLU A 248 -4.48 4.91 -24.79
N GLY A 249 -5.48 4.54 -23.97
CA GLY A 249 -6.88 4.58 -24.36
C GLY A 249 -7.47 6.00 -24.48
N LYS A 250 -6.88 7.01 -23.84
CA LYS A 250 -7.37 8.39 -23.83
C LYS A 250 -7.50 8.97 -25.24
N ALA A 251 -6.52 8.70 -26.11
CA ALA A 251 -6.49 9.25 -27.47
C ALA A 251 -7.58 8.67 -28.38
N VAL A 252 -8.09 7.49 -28.06
CA VAL A 252 -9.04 6.71 -28.87
C VAL A 252 -10.34 6.37 -28.12
N ILE A 253 -10.65 7.11 -27.07
CA ILE A 253 -11.71 6.78 -26.13
C ILE A 253 -13.12 6.73 -26.77
N LEU A 254 -13.33 7.46 -27.85
CA LEU A 254 -14.61 7.45 -28.57
C LEU A 254 -14.84 6.17 -29.37
N ASP A 255 -13.76 5.56 -29.86
CA ASP A 255 -13.82 4.37 -30.71
C ASP A 255 -13.51 3.09 -29.93
N VAL A 256 -12.56 3.16 -28.97
CA VAL A 256 -11.98 2.03 -28.26
C VAL A 256 -12.05 2.29 -26.73
N TRP A 257 -13.26 2.55 -26.23
CA TRP A 257 -13.52 2.97 -24.85
C TRP A 257 -13.03 1.96 -23.80
N TRP A 258 -13.01 0.68 -24.12
CA TRP A 258 -12.60 -0.40 -23.19
C TRP A 258 -11.13 -0.32 -22.78
N LEU A 259 -10.26 0.32 -23.61
CA LEU A 259 -8.86 0.52 -23.29
C LEU A 259 -8.64 1.32 -22.01
N SER A 260 -9.46 2.34 -21.80
CA SER A 260 -9.39 3.20 -20.59
C SER A 260 -10.31 2.68 -19.49
N LEU A 261 -11.49 2.16 -19.84
CA LEU A 261 -12.49 1.76 -18.86
C LEU A 261 -12.01 0.58 -17.99
N PHE A 262 -11.54 -0.51 -18.59
CA PHE A 262 -11.17 -1.70 -17.82
C PHE A 262 -10.03 -1.46 -16.83
N PRO A 263 -8.90 -0.84 -17.21
CA PRO A 263 -7.86 -0.51 -16.23
C PRO A 263 -8.31 0.54 -15.23
N GLY A 264 -9.13 1.52 -15.63
CA GLY A 264 -9.73 2.50 -14.72
C GLY A 264 -10.62 1.87 -13.66
N VAL A 265 -11.46 0.91 -14.05
CA VAL A 265 -12.28 0.11 -13.12
C VAL A 265 -11.39 -0.74 -12.21
N ALA A 266 -10.36 -1.38 -12.73
CA ALA A 266 -9.42 -2.18 -11.93
C ALA A 266 -8.75 -1.35 -10.84
N ILE A 267 -8.21 -0.17 -11.19
CA ILE A 267 -7.63 0.78 -10.24
C ILE A 267 -8.67 1.14 -9.17
N THR A 268 -9.87 1.55 -9.58
CA THR A 268 -10.93 2.00 -8.68
C THR A 268 -11.34 0.91 -7.69
N VAL A 269 -11.60 -0.30 -8.19
CA VAL A 269 -12.03 -1.45 -7.39
C VAL A 269 -10.96 -1.86 -6.37
N VAL A 270 -9.71 -1.89 -6.79
CA VAL A 270 -8.59 -2.25 -5.92
C VAL A 270 -8.37 -1.18 -4.84
N VAL A 271 -8.36 0.10 -5.21
CA VAL A 271 -8.21 1.20 -4.25
C VAL A 271 -9.34 1.21 -3.22
N LEU A 272 -10.59 1.05 -3.66
CA LEU A 272 -11.74 0.94 -2.76
C LEU A 272 -11.62 -0.27 -1.83
N ALA A 273 -11.15 -1.41 -2.34
CA ALA A 273 -10.95 -2.61 -1.52
C ALA A 273 -9.92 -2.38 -0.42
N PHE A 274 -8.77 -1.77 -0.73
CA PHE A 274 -7.75 -1.46 0.28
C PHE A 274 -8.22 -0.41 1.29
N ASN A 275 -8.91 0.63 0.86
CA ASN A 275 -9.45 1.65 1.76
C ASN A 275 -10.48 1.05 2.72
N TYR A 276 -11.46 0.30 2.19
CA TYR A 276 -12.48 -0.34 3.02
C TYR A 276 -11.88 -1.36 4.00
N PHE A 277 -10.89 -2.14 3.54
CA PHE A 277 -10.16 -3.06 4.41
C PHE A 277 -9.37 -2.33 5.50
N GLY A 278 -8.76 -1.19 5.16
CA GLY A 278 -8.04 -0.34 6.12
C GLY A 278 -8.96 0.25 7.18
N ASP A 279 -10.13 0.74 6.79
CA ASP A 279 -11.14 1.25 7.73
C ASP A 279 -11.66 0.14 8.64
N TRP A 280 -11.96 -1.02 8.08
CA TRP A 280 -12.35 -2.19 8.86
C TRP A 280 -11.24 -2.61 9.86
N MET A 281 -9.97 -2.59 9.43
CA MET A 281 -8.84 -2.92 10.30
C MET A 281 -8.70 -1.92 11.44
N ARG A 282 -8.91 -0.62 11.15
CA ARG A 282 -8.94 0.42 12.16
C ARG A 282 -10.00 0.16 13.21
N ASP A 283 -11.24 -0.12 12.80
CA ASP A 283 -12.34 -0.41 13.71
C ASP A 283 -12.09 -1.69 14.53
N ALA A 284 -11.54 -2.73 13.88
CA ALA A 284 -11.21 -3.99 14.51
C ALA A 284 -10.10 -3.88 15.58
N LEU A 285 -9.12 -3.00 15.35
CA LEU A 285 -7.95 -2.82 16.21
C LEU A 285 -8.12 -1.68 17.23
N ASP A 286 -9.17 -0.84 17.14
CA ASP A 286 -9.38 0.27 18.07
C ASP A 286 -9.69 -0.24 19.49
N PRO A 287 -8.84 0.10 20.48
CA PRO A 287 -9.07 -0.31 21.88
C PRO A 287 -10.27 0.37 22.53
N LYS A 288 -10.70 1.55 22.03
CA LYS A 288 -11.79 2.34 22.62
C LYS A 288 -13.15 1.72 22.34
N LEU A 289 -13.34 1.09 21.21
CA LEU A 289 -14.56 0.33 20.88
C LEU A 289 -14.70 -0.97 21.70
N ARG A 290 -13.70 -1.31 22.51
CA ARG A 290 -13.68 -2.49 23.37
C ARG A 290 -14.46 -2.31 24.69
N ARG A 291 -14.91 -1.08 25.02
CA ARG A 291 -15.55 -0.75 26.32
C ARG A 291 -17.07 -0.56 26.23
N LEU A 292 -17.65 -0.75 25.04
CA LEU A 292 -19.09 -0.79 24.81
C LEU A 292 -19.56 -2.23 24.54
#